data_81651b88dd875c47e989fbc8ce3b8537
#
_entry.id   81651b88dd875c47e989fbc8ce3b8537
#
_cell.length_a   1.000
_cell.length_b   1.000
_cell.length_c   1.000
_cell.angle_alpha   90.00
_cell.angle_beta   90.00
_cell.angle_gamma   90.00
#
_symmetry.space_group_name_H-M   'P 1'
#
loop_
_entity.id
_entity.type
_entity.pdbx_description
1 polymer ?
#
loop_
_entity_poly.entity_id
_entity_poly.type
_entity_poly.pdbx_seq_one_letter_code
_entity_poly.pdbx_strand_id
1 'polypeptide(L)'
;QDLASARVRFPQVLINVKNVAKEKLDSSQAIKAAVKAAEAKLGDQGRVLLRASGTEPLVRVMVEAQSDNLANEIASDLVKVVEAELG
;
A
#
# COMPACT_ATOMS: atom_id res chain seq x y z
N GLN A 1 -8.82 -15.71 22.47
CA GLN A 1 -9.04 -15.36 22.12
C GLN A 1 -9.34 -14.83 21.73
N ASP A 2 -9.48 -14.76 21.54
CA ASP A 2 -9.84 -14.16 21.03
C ASP A 2 -10.33 -13.49 20.87
N LEU A 3 -10.67 -13.71 21.15
CA LEU A 3 -11.36 -13.04 21.18
C LEU A 3 -11.51 -11.95 21.09
N ALA A 4 -11.46 -11.84 21.53
CA ALA A 4 -11.55 -10.55 21.72
C ALA A 4 -11.17 -9.87 20.65
N SER A 5 -10.41 -10.28 20.29
CA SER A 5 -10.06 -9.67 19.33
C SER A 5 -10.96 -9.73 18.31
N ALA A 6 -11.88 -10.30 18.49
CA ALA A 6 -12.84 -10.29 17.54
C ALA A 6 -13.15 -8.94 17.17
N ARG A 7 -12.56 -8.05 17.71
CA ARG A 7 -12.71 -6.84 17.37
C ARG A 7 -12.54 -6.63 16.03
N VAL A 8 -13.08 -5.74 15.58
CA VAL A 8 -13.04 -5.40 14.23
C VAL A 8 -11.67 -5.06 13.80
N ARG A 9 -11.13 -5.81 12.94
CA ARG A 9 -9.88 -5.48 12.31
C ARG A 9 -10.11 -5.53 10.83
N PHE A 10 -9.67 -4.53 10.13
CA PHE A 10 -9.80 -4.52 8.69
C PHE A 10 -8.72 -5.42 8.07
N PRO A 11 -9.05 -6.13 7.00
CA PRO A 11 -8.05 -6.94 6.30
C PRO A 11 -6.91 -6.07 5.79
N GLN A 12 -5.72 -6.61 5.85
CA GLN A 12 -4.52 -5.93 5.38
C GLN A 12 -3.86 -6.74 4.28
N VAL A 13 -3.35 -6.05 3.28
CA VAL A 13 -2.60 -6.66 2.20
C VAL A 13 -1.20 -6.04 2.22
N LEU A 14 -0.19 -6.88 2.23
CA LEU A 14 1.19 -6.42 2.26
C LEU A 14 1.91 -7.00 1.05
N ILE A 15 2.46 -6.14 0.22
CA ILE A 15 3.19 -6.57 -0.98
C ILE A 15 4.54 -5.88 -1.00
N ASN A 16 5.59 -6.65 -1.27
CA ASN A 16 6.92 -6.09 -1.43
C ASN A 16 7.22 -6.00 -2.93
N VAL A 17 7.43 -4.77 -3.40
CA VAL A 17 7.78 -4.53 -4.80
C VAL A 17 9.29 -4.46 -4.89
N LYS A 18 9.89 -5.45 -5.52
CA LYS A 18 11.35 -5.56 -5.58
C LYS A 18 11.91 -4.97 -6.87
N ASN A 19 13.21 -4.75 -6.87
CA ASN A 19 13.93 -4.24 -8.04
C ASN A 19 13.43 -2.87 -8.49
N VAL A 20 13.20 -2.00 -7.51
CA VAL A 20 12.72 -0.65 -7.80
C VAL A 20 13.69 0.37 -7.23
N ALA A 21 13.69 1.55 -7.82
CA ALA A 21 14.54 2.64 -7.36
C ALA A 21 13.88 3.32 -6.16
N LYS A 22 14.02 2.73 -5.00
CA LYS A 22 13.31 3.19 -3.80
C LYS A 22 13.63 4.64 -3.44
N GLU A 23 14.80 5.12 -3.80
CA GLU A 23 15.17 6.48 -3.48
C GLU A 23 14.33 7.50 -4.25
N LYS A 24 13.65 7.07 -5.31
CA LYS A 24 12.79 7.95 -6.07
C LYS A 24 11.37 7.99 -5.50
N LEU A 25 11.11 7.18 -4.49
CA LEU A 25 9.76 7.09 -3.92
C LEU A 25 9.26 8.45 -3.45
N ASP A 26 10.09 9.18 -2.73
CA ASP A 26 9.69 10.48 -2.18
C ASP A 26 9.54 11.55 -3.25
N SER A 27 10.20 11.40 -4.37
CA SER A 27 10.14 12.41 -5.41
C SER A 27 9.10 12.12 -6.49
N SER A 28 8.47 10.96 -6.45
CA SER A 28 7.49 10.60 -7.47
C SER A 28 6.14 11.21 -7.17
N GLN A 29 5.72 12.14 -8.01
CA GLN A 29 4.41 12.77 -7.87
C GLN A 29 3.31 11.77 -8.23
N ALA A 30 3.56 10.90 -9.20
CA ALA A 30 2.58 9.92 -9.62
C ALA A 30 2.24 8.97 -8.48
N ILE A 31 3.25 8.54 -7.72
CA ILE A 31 3.02 7.64 -6.60
C ILE A 31 2.27 8.37 -5.49
N LYS A 32 2.63 9.62 -5.21
CA LYS A 32 1.93 10.40 -4.19
C LYS A 32 0.47 10.60 -4.56
N ALA A 33 0.20 10.87 -5.83
CA ALA A 33 -1.17 11.04 -6.30
C ALA A 33 -1.95 9.73 -6.19
N ALA A 34 -1.30 8.61 -6.52
CA ALA A 34 -1.95 7.31 -6.42
C ALA A 34 -2.30 6.97 -4.98
N VAL A 35 -1.41 7.29 -4.04
CA VAL A 35 -1.67 7.06 -2.62
C VAL A 35 -2.85 7.90 -2.16
N LYS A 36 -2.89 9.16 -2.54
CA LYS A 36 -4.00 10.03 -2.17
C LYS A 36 -5.32 9.53 -2.74
N ALA A 37 -5.31 9.07 -3.97
CA ALA A 37 -6.52 8.53 -4.59
C ALA A 37 -6.98 7.27 -3.87
N ALA A 38 -6.03 6.42 -3.49
CA ALA A 38 -6.36 5.21 -2.76
C ALA A 38 -6.95 5.54 -1.38
N GLU A 39 -6.35 6.50 -0.71
CA GLU A 39 -6.86 6.92 0.60
C GLU A 39 -8.26 7.51 0.49
N ALA A 40 -8.52 8.23 -0.59
CA ALA A 40 -9.85 8.79 -0.81
C ALA A 40 -10.88 7.69 -1.00
N LYS A 41 -10.51 6.60 -1.66
CA LYS A 41 -11.43 5.47 -1.82
C LYS A 41 -11.71 4.78 -0.51
N LEU A 42 -10.74 4.73 0.39
CA LEU A 42 -10.90 4.08 1.68
C LEU A 42 -11.60 4.98 2.69
N GLY A 43 -11.41 6.26 2.59
CA GLY A 43 -11.96 7.21 3.54
C GLY A 43 -11.43 6.89 4.93
N ASP A 44 -12.33 6.85 5.90
CA ASP A 44 -11.94 6.53 7.27
C ASP A 44 -11.92 5.02 7.51
N GLN A 45 -12.20 4.24 6.48
CA GLN A 45 -12.37 2.80 6.64
C GLN A 45 -11.11 2.02 6.31
N GLY A 46 -9.96 2.68 6.21
CA GLY A 46 -8.72 1.98 5.93
C GLY A 46 -7.57 2.95 5.78
N ARG A 47 -6.44 2.41 5.34
CA ARG A 47 -5.24 3.25 5.19
C ARG A 47 -4.29 2.63 4.18
N VAL A 48 -3.38 3.45 3.70
CA VAL A 48 -2.36 3.03 2.75
C VAL A 48 -1.01 3.50 3.28
N LEU A 49 -0.02 2.62 3.24
CA LEU A 49 1.35 2.96 3.60
C LEU A 49 2.30 2.46 2.52
N LEU A 50 3.23 3.31 2.13
CA LEU A 50 4.30 2.92 1.22
C LEU A 50 5.61 3.24 1.91
N ARG A 51 6.47 2.26 2.02
CA ARG A 51 7.75 2.46 2.70
C ARG A 51 8.87 1.80 1.92
N ALA A 52 9.99 2.51 1.82
CA ALA A 52 11.17 1.94 1.20
C ALA A 52 11.91 1.10 2.23
N SER A 53 12.47 -0.02 1.78
CA SER A 53 13.31 -0.83 2.65
C SER A 53 14.61 -0.09 2.92
N GLY A 54 15.16 -0.29 4.10
CA GLY A 54 16.45 0.33 4.43
C GLY A 54 17.63 -0.35 3.79
N THR A 55 17.51 -1.62 3.44
CA THR A 55 18.67 -2.40 2.99
C THR A 55 18.52 -3.00 1.60
N GLU A 56 17.32 -3.05 1.07
CA GLU A 56 17.10 -3.67 -0.24
C GLU A 56 16.37 -2.71 -1.18
N PRO A 57 16.57 -2.87 -2.50
CA PRO A 57 15.89 -2.01 -3.46
C PRO A 57 14.43 -2.44 -3.63
N LEU A 58 13.66 -2.29 -2.58
CA LEU A 58 12.24 -2.63 -2.62
C LEU A 58 11.41 -1.61 -1.87
N VAL A 59 10.15 -1.54 -2.24
CA VAL A 59 9.18 -0.70 -1.58
C VAL A 59 8.08 -1.61 -1.03
N ARG A 60 7.73 -1.41 0.22
CA ARG A 60 6.67 -2.17 0.86
C ARG A 60 5.36 -1.43 0.73
N VAL A 61 4.38 -2.08 0.13
CA VAL A 61 3.04 -1.52 -0.04
C VAL A 61 2.11 -2.20 0.95
N MET A 62 1.47 -1.42 1.80
CA MET A 62 0.52 -1.96 2.77
C MET A 62 -0.82 -1.24 2.57
N VAL A 63 -1.89 -2.01 2.43
CA VAL A 63 -3.23 -1.46 2.30
C VAL A 63 -4.15 -2.14 3.30
N GLU A 64 -4.88 -1.33 4.05
CA GLU A 64 -5.88 -1.83 4.98
C GLU A 64 -7.22 -1.30 4.48
N ALA A 65 -8.22 -2.16 4.37
CA ALA A 65 -9.53 -1.76 3.85
C ALA A 65 -10.63 -2.57 4.51
N GLN A 66 -11.88 -2.19 4.26
CA GLN A 66 -13.02 -2.90 4.85
C GLN A 66 -13.15 -4.33 4.38
N SER A 67 -12.67 -4.64 3.19
CA SER A 67 -12.78 -5.99 2.67
C SER A 67 -11.50 -6.39 2.00
N ASP A 68 -11.27 -7.70 1.92
CA ASP A 68 -10.09 -8.22 1.23
C ASP A 68 -10.08 -7.82 -0.23
N ASN A 69 -11.24 -7.87 -0.88
CA ASN A 69 -11.30 -7.50 -2.30
C ASN A 69 -10.86 -6.07 -2.53
N LEU A 70 -11.34 -5.16 -1.69
CA LEU A 70 -10.97 -3.77 -1.83
C LEU A 70 -9.49 -3.57 -1.52
N ALA A 71 -8.98 -4.20 -0.46
CA ALA A 71 -7.58 -4.08 -0.10
C ALA A 71 -6.68 -4.60 -1.22
N ASN A 72 -7.05 -5.75 -1.81
CA ASN A 72 -6.27 -6.33 -2.90
C ASN A 72 -6.31 -5.45 -4.15
N GLU A 73 -7.47 -4.89 -4.45
CA GLU A 73 -7.62 -4.04 -5.62
C GLU A 73 -6.73 -2.81 -5.51
N ILE A 74 -6.78 -2.15 -4.36
CA ILE A 74 -6.00 -0.94 -4.14
C ILE A 74 -4.51 -1.27 -4.09
N ALA A 75 -4.14 -2.35 -3.42
CA ALA A 75 -2.73 -2.74 -3.35
C ALA A 75 -2.19 -3.05 -4.74
N SER A 76 -2.97 -3.74 -5.56
CA SER A 76 -2.58 -4.07 -6.91
C SER A 76 -2.36 -2.83 -7.75
N ASP A 77 -3.26 -1.86 -7.64
CA ASP A 77 -3.13 -0.60 -8.36
C ASP A 77 -1.87 0.15 -7.93
N LEU A 78 -1.59 0.17 -6.64
CA LEU A 78 -0.42 0.86 -6.13
C LEU A 78 0.86 0.16 -6.57
N VAL A 79 0.87 -1.17 -6.58
CA VAL A 79 2.03 -1.92 -7.05
C VAL A 79 2.32 -1.57 -8.50
N LYS A 80 1.29 -1.50 -9.34
CA LYS A 80 1.47 -1.15 -10.74
C LYS A 80 2.08 0.24 -10.90
N VAL A 81 1.60 1.19 -10.11
CA VAL A 81 2.15 2.55 -10.17
C VAL A 81 3.60 2.56 -9.72
N VAL A 82 3.90 1.87 -8.62
CA VAL A 82 5.26 1.83 -8.11
C VAL A 82 6.20 1.20 -9.15
N GLU A 83 5.77 0.11 -9.75
CA GLU A 83 6.59 -0.55 -10.77
C GLU A 83 6.79 0.33 -12.00
N ALA A 84 5.76 1.05 -12.38
CA ALA A 84 5.86 1.93 -13.55
C ALA A 84 6.77 3.12 -13.28
N GLU A 85 6.73 3.66 -12.06
CA GLU A 85 7.50 4.86 -11.75
C GLU A 85 8.91 4.58 -11.25
N LEU A 86 9.09 3.51 -10.53
CA LEU A 86 10.37 3.20 -9.90
C LEU A 86 11.08 2.00 -10.52
N GLY A 87 10.34 1.15 -11.16
CA GLY A 87 10.91 -0.01 -11.80
C GLY A 87 11.42 0.30 -13.18
#